data_6632462e9d15e2d86121f69a74024444
#
_entry.id   6632462e9d15e2d86121f69a74024444
#
_cell.length_a   1.000
_cell.length_b   1.000
_cell.length_c   1.000
_cell.angle_alpha   90.00
_cell.angle_beta   90.00
_cell.angle_gamma   90.00
#
_symmetry.space_group_name_H-M   'P 1'
#
loop_
_entity.id
_entity.type
_entity.pdbx_description
1 polymer ?
#
loop_
_entity_poly.entity_id
_entity_poly.type
_entity_poly.pdbx_seq_one_letter_code
_entity_poly.pdbx_strand_id
1 'polypeptide(L)'
;MRKYVTIFLTTMCISCIYAKAQPLAHPYLIMNMEAEQNIRKAIASEQLWQDYHKLMLEGADSILSAPLLERIVEGRRLLNISRECLRRMLLLGYAYRMTEKKEYARRAELEMNNISLFVDWNPSHFLDVAEMTTAMAIGYD
;
A
#
# COMPACT_ATOMS: atom_id res chain seq x y z
N MET A 1 -1.87 -29.68 47.94
CA MET A 1 -2.76 -29.04 46.93
C MET A 1 -2.39 -27.56 46.67
N ARG A 2 -2.21 -26.71 47.65
CA ARG A 2 -1.94 -25.26 47.48
C ARG A 2 -0.67 -24.92 46.66
N LYS A 3 0.42 -25.69 46.81
CA LYS A 3 1.69 -25.49 46.08
C LYS A 3 1.57 -25.79 44.55
N TYR A 4 0.79 -26.79 44.19
CA TYR A 4 0.62 -27.14 42.76
C TYR A 4 -0.29 -26.18 42.01
N VAL A 5 -1.28 -25.59 42.70
CA VAL A 5 -2.15 -24.54 42.12
C VAL A 5 -1.33 -23.27 41.82
N THR A 6 -0.39 -22.88 42.69
CA THR A 6 0.46 -21.70 42.49
C THR A 6 1.43 -21.93 41.32
N ILE A 7 2.01 -23.12 41.17
CA ILE A 7 2.90 -23.46 40.04
C ILE A 7 2.12 -23.47 38.73
N PHE A 8 0.90 -24.00 38.72
CA PHE A 8 0.06 -24.04 37.52
C PHE A 8 -0.35 -22.64 37.08
N LEU A 9 -0.71 -21.73 37.99
CA LEU A 9 -1.05 -20.34 37.71
C LEU A 9 0.16 -19.52 37.20
N THR A 10 1.36 -19.74 37.74
CA THR A 10 2.57 -19.05 37.25
C THR A 10 2.98 -19.55 35.87
N THR A 11 2.85 -20.84 35.58
CA THR A 11 3.16 -21.38 34.25
C THR A 11 2.17 -20.90 33.19
N MET A 12 0.88 -20.75 33.54
CA MET A 12 -0.14 -20.22 32.65
C MET A 12 0.05 -18.72 32.36
N CYS A 13 0.47 -17.91 33.33
CA CYS A 13 0.82 -16.51 33.12
C CYS A 13 2.07 -16.31 32.25
N ILE A 14 3.08 -17.18 32.38
CA ILE A 14 4.30 -17.10 31.56
C ILE A 14 3.99 -17.46 30.11
N SER A 15 3.09 -18.39 29.85
CA SER A 15 2.67 -18.77 28.50
C SER A 15 1.93 -17.65 27.74
N CYS A 16 1.21 -16.77 28.46
CA CYS A 16 0.56 -15.59 27.87
C CYS A 16 1.54 -14.49 27.46
N ILE A 17 2.71 -14.39 28.11
CA ILE A 17 3.68 -13.32 27.84
C ILE A 17 4.47 -13.60 26.54
N TYR A 18 4.51 -14.84 26.07
CA TYR A 18 5.23 -15.24 24.86
C TYR A 18 4.37 -15.37 23.60
N ALA A 19 3.10 -14.97 23.63
CA ALA A 19 2.33 -14.78 22.41
C ALA A 19 2.87 -13.57 21.66
N LYS A 20 4.03 -13.72 21.01
CA LYS A 20 4.48 -12.76 20.00
C LYS A 20 3.39 -12.67 18.95
N ALA A 21 2.72 -11.51 18.90
CA ALA A 21 1.90 -11.20 17.74
C ALA A 21 2.78 -11.41 16.50
N GLN A 22 2.41 -12.35 15.66
CA GLN A 22 3.10 -12.55 14.39
C GLN A 22 2.93 -11.23 13.60
N PRO A 23 4.01 -10.61 13.15
CA PRO A 23 3.87 -9.45 12.31
C PRO A 23 3.03 -9.83 11.09
N LEU A 24 2.02 -9.03 10.79
CA LEU A 24 1.22 -9.22 9.59
C LEU A 24 2.18 -9.17 8.38
N ALA A 25 2.08 -10.18 7.52
CA ALA A 25 2.88 -10.22 6.30
C ALA A 25 2.36 -9.17 5.31
N HIS A 26 3.23 -8.29 4.86
CA HIS A 26 2.90 -7.32 3.81
C HIS A 26 2.68 -8.01 2.44
N PRO A 27 1.80 -7.46 1.60
CA PRO A 27 0.86 -6.37 1.88
C PRO A 27 -0.40 -6.86 2.63
N TYR A 28 -1.03 -5.99 3.42
CA TYR A 28 -2.26 -6.30 4.13
C TYR A 28 -3.33 -5.20 4.09
N LEU A 29 -2.99 -3.98 3.62
CA LEU A 29 -3.93 -2.86 3.60
C LEU A 29 -5.04 -3.04 2.56
N ILE A 30 -4.68 -3.33 1.31
CA ILE A 30 -5.65 -3.43 0.21
C ILE A 30 -5.59 -4.80 -0.45
N MET A 31 -4.42 -5.26 -0.85
CA MET A 31 -4.24 -6.49 -1.61
C MET A 31 -3.39 -7.49 -0.82
N ASN A 32 -4.02 -8.18 0.13
CA ASN A 32 -3.37 -9.26 0.85
C ASN A 32 -3.17 -10.50 -0.06
N MET A 33 -2.45 -11.50 0.42
CA MET A 33 -2.15 -12.73 -0.35
C MET A 33 -3.39 -13.45 -0.87
N GLU A 34 -4.47 -13.48 -0.09
CA GLU A 34 -5.73 -14.12 -0.50
C GLU A 34 -6.39 -13.35 -1.65
N ALA A 35 -6.50 -12.02 -1.52
CA ALA A 35 -7.03 -11.15 -2.56
C ALA A 35 -6.21 -11.26 -3.85
N GLU A 36 -4.89 -11.28 -3.78
CA GLU A 36 -4.01 -11.48 -4.94
C GLU A 36 -4.28 -12.82 -5.64
N GLN A 37 -4.38 -13.91 -4.89
CA GLN A 37 -4.69 -15.23 -5.46
C GLN A 37 -6.06 -15.26 -6.15
N ASN A 38 -7.07 -14.61 -5.57
CA ASN A 38 -8.40 -14.54 -6.16
C ASN A 38 -8.40 -13.71 -7.45
N ILE A 39 -7.68 -12.59 -7.47
CA ILE A 39 -7.51 -11.78 -8.70
C ILE A 39 -6.80 -12.60 -9.78
N ARG A 40 -5.72 -13.32 -9.46
CA ARG A 40 -5.01 -14.17 -10.43
C ARG A 40 -5.91 -15.26 -11.01
N LYS A 41 -6.76 -15.90 -10.20
CA LYS A 41 -7.74 -16.88 -10.66
C LYS A 41 -8.77 -16.25 -11.60
N ALA A 42 -9.30 -15.08 -11.23
CA ALA A 42 -10.28 -14.37 -12.05
C ALA A 42 -9.69 -13.96 -13.41
N ILE A 43 -8.46 -13.44 -13.44
CA ILE A 43 -7.73 -13.12 -14.68
C ILE A 43 -7.58 -14.38 -15.57
N ALA A 44 -7.33 -15.55 -14.97
CA ALA A 44 -7.14 -16.77 -15.73
C ALA A 44 -8.44 -17.31 -16.36
N SER A 45 -9.62 -16.95 -15.85
CA SER A 45 -10.91 -17.53 -16.25
C SER A 45 -11.90 -16.55 -16.89
N GLU A 46 -11.73 -15.24 -16.70
CA GLU A 46 -12.76 -14.25 -17.06
C GLU A 46 -12.17 -13.11 -17.91
N GLN A 47 -12.75 -12.89 -19.10
CA GLN A 47 -12.31 -11.87 -20.05
C GLN A 47 -12.30 -10.45 -19.43
N LEU A 48 -13.32 -10.11 -18.66
CA LEU A 48 -13.41 -8.80 -18.02
C LEU A 48 -12.20 -8.52 -17.10
N TRP A 49 -11.77 -9.52 -16.34
CA TRP A 49 -10.60 -9.39 -15.47
C TRP A 49 -9.28 -9.29 -16.25
N GLN A 50 -9.19 -9.96 -17.41
CA GLN A 50 -8.06 -9.82 -18.32
C GLN A 50 -7.96 -8.39 -18.87
N ASP A 51 -9.10 -7.82 -19.27
CA ASP A 51 -9.16 -6.45 -19.80
C ASP A 51 -8.77 -5.42 -18.71
N TYR A 52 -9.30 -5.56 -17.50
CA TYR A 52 -8.89 -4.71 -16.36
C TYR A 52 -7.40 -4.87 -16.04
N HIS A 53 -6.90 -6.10 -15.98
CA HIS A 53 -5.48 -6.36 -15.73
C HIS A 53 -4.60 -5.65 -16.76
N LYS A 54 -4.94 -5.74 -18.04
CA LYS A 54 -4.24 -5.05 -19.11
C LYS A 54 -4.23 -3.54 -18.92
N LEU A 55 -5.41 -2.93 -18.65
CA LEU A 55 -5.53 -1.50 -18.41
C LEU A 55 -4.70 -1.03 -17.19
N MET A 56 -4.67 -1.81 -16.13
CA MET A 56 -3.88 -1.50 -14.95
C MET A 56 -2.37 -1.52 -15.25
N LEU A 57 -1.89 -2.50 -16.04
CA LEU A 57 -0.49 -2.57 -16.45
C LEU A 57 -0.12 -1.43 -17.41
N GLU A 58 -0.95 -1.13 -18.41
CA GLU A 58 -0.74 0.01 -19.31
C GLU A 58 -0.68 1.34 -18.54
N GLY A 59 -1.54 1.49 -17.52
CA GLY A 59 -1.52 2.63 -16.61
C GLY A 59 -0.22 2.72 -15.82
N ALA A 60 0.27 1.59 -15.29
CA ALA A 60 1.54 1.54 -14.57
C ALA A 60 2.74 1.82 -15.48
N ASP A 61 2.75 1.26 -16.70
CA ASP A 61 3.81 1.48 -17.69
C ASP A 61 3.92 2.96 -18.05
N SER A 62 2.79 3.65 -18.21
CA SER A 62 2.77 5.09 -18.49
C SER A 62 3.44 5.93 -17.39
N ILE A 63 3.39 5.46 -16.14
CA ILE A 63 4.00 6.16 -15.00
C ILE A 63 5.52 6.01 -14.99
N LEU A 64 6.08 4.92 -15.52
CA LEU A 64 7.53 4.68 -15.50
C LEU A 64 8.32 5.81 -16.17
N SER A 65 7.78 6.39 -17.23
CA SER A 65 8.39 7.49 -17.99
C SER A 65 7.81 8.87 -17.68
N ALA A 66 6.76 8.95 -16.87
CA ALA A 66 6.14 10.23 -16.51
C ALA A 66 7.09 11.07 -15.61
N PRO A 67 7.02 12.41 -15.63
CA PRO A 67 7.74 13.24 -14.67
C PRO A 67 7.29 12.93 -13.24
N LEU A 68 8.17 13.14 -12.27
CA LEU A 68 7.81 13.09 -10.84
C LEU A 68 6.77 14.15 -10.53
N LEU A 69 5.95 13.89 -9.52
CA LEU A 69 4.93 14.86 -9.11
C LEU A 69 5.58 16.10 -8.51
N GLU A 70 5.07 17.26 -8.91
CA GLU A 70 5.45 18.56 -8.36
C GLU A 70 4.35 19.04 -7.41
N ARG A 71 4.76 19.84 -6.40
CA ARG A 71 3.82 20.45 -5.47
C ARG A 71 3.12 21.65 -6.12
N ILE A 72 2.07 21.40 -6.89
CA ILE A 72 1.29 22.42 -7.58
C ILE A 72 -0.06 22.60 -6.86
N VAL A 73 -0.29 23.80 -6.33
CA VAL A 73 -1.55 24.16 -5.66
C VAL A 73 -2.44 24.90 -6.65
N GLU A 74 -3.64 24.39 -6.90
CA GLU A 74 -4.65 25.03 -7.73
C GLU A 74 -5.69 25.72 -6.84
N GLY A 75 -5.70 27.06 -6.85
CA GLY A 75 -6.48 27.85 -5.92
C GLY A 75 -6.01 27.63 -4.48
N ARG A 76 -6.78 26.87 -3.70
CA ARG A 76 -6.45 26.52 -2.29
C ARG A 76 -6.17 25.02 -2.09
N ARG A 77 -6.05 24.23 -3.16
CA ARG A 77 -6.05 22.76 -3.10
C ARG A 77 -4.82 22.16 -3.76
N LEU A 78 -4.26 21.18 -3.09
CA LEU A 78 -3.25 20.27 -3.64
C LEU A 78 -3.88 18.99 -4.20
N LEU A 79 -5.21 18.94 -4.26
CA LEU A 79 -6.01 17.73 -4.44
C LEU A 79 -5.70 16.96 -5.73
N ASN A 80 -5.40 17.66 -6.83
CA ASN A 80 -5.04 16.99 -8.09
C ASN A 80 -3.73 16.21 -7.95
N ILE A 81 -2.78 16.73 -7.18
CA ILE A 81 -1.49 16.08 -6.93
C ILE A 81 -1.65 14.91 -5.96
N SER A 82 -2.41 15.06 -4.87
CA SER A 82 -2.64 13.97 -3.92
C SER A 82 -3.41 12.81 -4.54
N ARG A 83 -4.39 13.06 -5.39
CA ARG A 83 -5.12 12.04 -6.16
C ARG A 83 -4.24 11.34 -7.17
N GLU A 84 -3.44 12.09 -7.90
CA GLU A 84 -2.50 11.50 -8.86
C GLU A 84 -1.45 10.64 -8.12
N CYS A 85 -0.97 11.07 -6.95
CA CYS A 85 -0.10 10.26 -6.11
C CYS A 85 -0.77 8.94 -5.71
N LEU A 86 -2.01 9.00 -5.23
CA LEU A 86 -2.78 7.82 -4.86
C LEU A 86 -2.97 6.87 -6.06
N ARG A 87 -3.34 7.42 -7.22
CA ARG A 87 -3.45 6.65 -8.45
C ARG A 87 -2.14 5.94 -8.82
N ARG A 88 -1.00 6.66 -8.73
CA ARG A 88 0.33 6.09 -9.04
C ARG A 88 0.69 4.97 -8.08
N MET A 89 0.48 5.13 -6.77
CA MET A 89 0.79 4.09 -5.79
C MET A 89 -0.07 2.84 -6.01
N LEU A 90 -1.36 2.99 -6.28
CA LEU A 90 -2.24 1.86 -6.59
C LEU A 90 -1.81 1.10 -7.85
N LEU A 91 -1.50 1.81 -8.94
CA LEU A 91 -1.12 1.18 -10.20
C LEU A 91 0.25 0.51 -10.12
N LEU A 92 1.25 1.20 -9.56
CA LEU A 92 2.60 0.67 -9.42
C LEU A 92 2.64 -0.51 -8.44
N GLY A 93 1.93 -0.42 -7.32
CA GLY A 93 1.81 -1.51 -6.35
C GLY A 93 1.15 -2.73 -6.97
N TYR A 94 0.01 -2.55 -7.67
CA TYR A 94 -0.65 -3.62 -8.39
C TYR A 94 0.28 -4.27 -9.42
N ALA A 95 0.91 -3.46 -10.28
CA ALA A 95 1.78 -3.97 -11.33
C ALA A 95 2.98 -4.75 -10.75
N TYR A 96 3.59 -4.25 -9.69
CA TYR A 96 4.66 -4.96 -8.99
C TYR A 96 4.17 -6.31 -8.45
N ARG A 97 3.06 -6.34 -7.73
CA ARG A 97 2.50 -7.58 -7.16
C ARG A 97 2.12 -8.61 -8.22
N MET A 98 1.57 -8.16 -9.34
CA MET A 98 1.12 -9.07 -10.41
C MET A 98 2.26 -9.57 -11.30
N THR A 99 3.35 -8.80 -11.46
CA THR A 99 4.43 -9.11 -12.41
C THR A 99 5.78 -9.39 -11.77
N GLU A 100 5.98 -9.00 -10.50
CA GLU A 100 7.26 -9.04 -9.77
C GLU A 100 8.39 -8.19 -10.41
N LYS A 101 8.06 -7.35 -11.40
CA LYS A 101 9.02 -6.48 -12.05
C LYS A 101 9.43 -5.35 -11.13
N LYS A 102 10.68 -5.34 -10.72
CA LYS A 102 11.25 -4.37 -9.76
C LYS A 102 11.20 -2.91 -10.21
N GLU A 103 11.03 -2.65 -11.50
CA GLU A 103 10.92 -1.29 -12.06
C GLU A 103 9.72 -0.53 -11.47
N TYR A 104 8.58 -1.20 -11.26
CA TYR A 104 7.41 -0.58 -10.64
C TYR A 104 7.66 -0.21 -9.17
N ALA A 105 8.27 -1.11 -8.39
CA ALA A 105 8.63 -0.83 -7.00
C ALA A 105 9.63 0.33 -6.90
N ARG A 106 10.66 0.35 -7.75
CA ARG A 106 11.62 1.45 -7.80
C ARG A 106 10.97 2.79 -8.16
N ARG A 107 10.02 2.76 -9.10
CA ARG A 107 9.28 3.97 -9.45
C ARG A 107 8.40 4.45 -8.30
N ALA A 108 7.71 3.56 -7.59
CA ALA A 108 6.94 3.90 -6.40
C ALA A 108 7.83 4.53 -5.31
N GLU A 109 9.00 3.95 -5.05
CA GLU A 109 9.98 4.49 -4.11
C GLU A 109 10.44 5.91 -4.51
N LEU A 110 10.71 6.15 -5.80
CA LEU A 110 11.09 7.48 -6.30
C LEU A 110 9.98 8.51 -6.09
N GLU A 111 8.72 8.15 -6.37
CA GLU A 111 7.57 9.04 -6.12
C GLU A 111 7.41 9.33 -4.63
N MET A 112 7.50 8.32 -3.77
CA MET A 112 7.38 8.48 -2.32
C MET A 112 8.47 9.39 -1.76
N ASN A 113 9.72 9.18 -2.17
CA ASN A 113 10.85 10.00 -1.77
C ASN A 113 10.66 11.45 -2.22
N ASN A 114 10.23 11.67 -3.46
CA ASN A 114 9.96 13.00 -4.00
C ASN A 114 8.86 13.72 -3.21
N ILE A 115 7.76 13.05 -2.90
CA ILE A 115 6.63 13.62 -2.16
C ILE A 115 6.99 13.90 -0.70
N SER A 116 7.86 13.10 -0.10
CA SER A 116 8.35 13.34 1.26
C SER A 116 9.16 14.64 1.39
N LEU A 117 9.69 15.15 0.29
CA LEU A 117 10.43 16.42 0.22
C LEU A 117 9.53 17.65 0.00
N PHE A 118 8.22 17.47 -0.19
CA PHE A 118 7.31 18.60 -0.26
C PHE A 118 7.32 19.39 1.05
N VAL A 119 7.28 20.71 0.97
CA VAL A 119 7.28 21.57 2.16
C VAL A 119 6.11 21.27 3.12
N ASP A 120 4.98 20.89 2.57
CA ASP A 120 3.80 20.36 3.27
C ASP A 120 2.86 19.70 2.26
N TRP A 121 1.83 19.02 2.78
CA TRP A 121 0.74 18.41 2.01
C TRP A 121 -0.56 19.21 2.13
N ASN A 122 -0.46 20.53 2.23
CA ASN A 122 -1.57 21.48 2.31
C ASN A 122 -2.53 21.22 3.51
N PRO A 123 -2.04 21.34 4.76
CA PRO A 123 -2.83 21.03 5.96
C PRO A 123 -4.06 21.93 6.14
N SER A 124 -4.10 23.08 5.45
CA SER A 124 -5.27 23.96 5.41
C SER A 124 -6.47 23.34 4.69
N HIS A 125 -6.26 22.30 3.89
CA HIS A 125 -7.29 21.53 3.20
C HIS A 125 -7.06 20.04 3.49
N PHE A 126 -7.64 19.55 4.59
CA PHE A 126 -7.33 18.26 5.19
C PHE A 126 -7.53 17.05 4.25
N LEU A 127 -8.42 17.15 3.25
CA LEU A 127 -8.60 16.09 2.25
C LEU A 127 -7.33 15.84 1.44
N ASP A 128 -6.55 16.88 1.13
CA ASP A 128 -5.27 16.74 0.42
C ASP A 128 -4.28 15.91 1.23
N VAL A 129 -4.21 16.18 2.56
CA VAL A 129 -3.37 15.40 3.49
C VAL A 129 -3.87 13.97 3.60
N ALA A 130 -5.17 13.76 3.68
CA ALA A 130 -5.75 12.41 3.82
C ALA A 130 -5.46 11.54 2.61
N GLU A 131 -5.66 12.04 1.38
CA GLU A 131 -5.37 11.29 0.15
C GLU A 131 -3.86 11.05 -0.01
N MET A 132 -3.01 12.04 0.31
CA MET A 132 -1.55 11.87 0.26
C MET A 132 -1.07 10.83 1.28
N THR A 133 -1.57 10.88 2.52
CA THR A 133 -1.25 9.89 3.56
C THR A 133 -1.67 8.49 3.14
N THR A 134 -2.86 8.35 2.54
CA THR A 134 -3.34 7.07 2.02
C THR A 134 -2.43 6.55 0.92
N ALA A 135 -2.01 7.41 -0.01
CA ALA A 135 -1.07 7.04 -1.07
C ALA A 135 0.26 6.53 -0.51
N MET A 136 0.83 7.25 0.47
CA MET A 136 2.08 6.86 1.11
C MET A 136 1.97 5.56 1.89
N ALA A 137 0.84 5.32 2.58
CA ALA A 137 0.59 4.08 3.30
C ALA A 137 0.51 2.88 2.35
N ILE A 138 -0.18 3.03 1.21
CA ILE A 138 -0.28 1.98 0.18
C ILE A 138 1.08 1.68 -0.46
N GLY A 139 1.84 2.73 -0.77
CA GLY A 139 3.16 2.56 -1.37
C GLY A 139 4.18 1.92 -0.42
N TYR A 140 4.03 2.12 0.88
CA TYR A 140 4.88 1.51 1.91
C TYR A 140 4.51 0.04 2.17
N ASP A 141 3.22 -0.33 2.12
CA ASP A 141 2.69 -1.68 2.38
C ASP A 141 3.06 -2.67 1.28
#